data_97e7e83c9a4e3ffc263b4c43ee9c11cb
#
_entry.id   97e7e83c9a4e3ffc263b4c43ee9c11cb
#
_cell.length_a   1.000
_cell.length_b   1.000
_cell.length_c   1.000
_cell.angle_alpha   90.00
_cell.angle_beta   90.00
_cell.angle_gamma   90.00
#
_symmetry.space_group_name_H-M   'P 1'
#
loop_
_entity.id
_entity.type
_entity.pdbx_description
1 polymer ?
#
loop_
_entity_poly.entity_id
_entity_poly.type
_entity_poly.pdbx_seq_one_letter_code
_entity_poly.pdbx_strand_id
1 'polypeptide(L)'
;MKAQVLHKYDPEMKEKVWVTEQEMPDPKLEKSSDVIVKIGAAGVCRTDLHIVEGAWKHIQDPKGDLLPMVMGHENAGWVEEVGKDVTGFKKGDPVILHPIISGTDGTCLNCRRGLDQHADEGAFPGLNIKEGGYAELLKTSVRNLIKLPTVLAPKDVAPFSDAGLTAYRVVKKATRHLLPCLLYTSDAADECSG
;
A
#
# COMPACT_ATOMS: atom_id res chain seq x y z
N MET A 1 -2.58 18.23 8.11
CA MET A 1 -3.12 17.58 6.91
C MET A 1 -4.47 16.96 7.18
N LYS A 2 -5.34 16.90 6.18
CA LYS A 2 -6.59 16.17 6.26
C LYS A 2 -6.37 14.67 6.03
N ALA A 3 -7.08 13.84 6.79
CA ALA A 3 -7.05 12.39 6.66
C ALA A 3 -8.41 11.77 6.95
N GLN A 4 -8.67 10.59 6.38
CA GLN A 4 -9.86 9.78 6.66
C GLN A 4 -9.49 8.72 7.69
N VAL A 5 -10.06 8.82 8.88
CA VAL A 5 -9.67 8.06 10.07
C VAL A 5 -10.75 7.03 10.43
N LEU A 6 -10.33 5.78 10.57
CA LEU A 6 -11.13 4.69 11.11
C LEU A 6 -10.97 4.66 12.64
N HIS A 7 -12.07 4.74 13.38
CA HIS A 7 -12.06 4.78 14.85
C HIS A 7 -12.44 3.47 15.51
N LYS A 8 -13.27 2.67 14.85
CA LYS A 8 -13.77 1.40 15.38
C LYS A 8 -13.99 0.40 14.23
N TYR A 9 -13.89 -0.85 14.55
CA TYR A 9 -14.32 -1.94 13.65
C TYR A 9 -15.84 -2.01 13.58
N ASP A 10 -16.37 -2.46 12.43
CA ASP A 10 -17.79 -2.71 12.21
C ASP A 10 -17.97 -4.12 11.61
N PRO A 11 -17.95 -5.18 12.44
CA PRO A 11 -17.98 -6.57 11.94
C PRO A 11 -19.24 -6.92 11.16
N GLU A 12 -20.32 -6.21 11.38
CA GLU A 12 -21.59 -6.45 10.71
C GLU A 12 -21.83 -5.49 9.54
N MET A 13 -20.90 -4.58 9.27
CA MET A 13 -20.96 -3.58 8.19
C MET A 13 -22.27 -2.79 8.19
N LYS A 14 -22.75 -2.43 9.37
CA LYS A 14 -24.04 -1.73 9.56
C LYS A 14 -23.94 -0.22 9.54
N GLU A 15 -22.76 0.33 9.81
CA GLU A 15 -22.56 1.78 9.83
C GLU A 15 -22.64 2.34 8.40
N LYS A 16 -23.21 3.53 8.28
CA LYS A 16 -23.26 4.24 6.99
C LYS A 16 -21.95 4.96 6.66
N VAL A 17 -21.16 5.27 7.66
CA VAL A 17 -19.90 5.99 7.56
C VAL A 17 -18.89 5.30 8.47
N TRP A 18 -17.83 4.74 7.88
CA TRP A 18 -16.79 4.01 8.63
C TRP A 18 -15.61 4.89 8.98
N VAL A 19 -15.29 5.86 8.11
CA VAL A 19 -14.16 6.79 8.29
C VAL A 19 -14.66 8.21 8.39
N THR A 20 -13.94 9.05 9.14
CA THR A 20 -14.27 10.46 9.32
C THR A 20 -13.08 11.33 8.95
N GLU A 21 -13.34 12.44 8.25
CA GLU A 21 -12.31 13.43 7.97
C GLU A 21 -11.87 14.13 9.25
N GLN A 22 -10.56 14.16 9.46
CA GLN A 22 -9.93 14.83 10.60
C GLN A 22 -8.66 15.55 10.21
N GLU A 23 -8.34 16.60 10.94
CA GLU A 23 -7.03 17.24 10.87
C GLU A 23 -6.02 16.43 11.70
N MET A 24 -4.97 15.99 11.02
CA MET A 24 -3.86 15.23 11.59
C MET A 24 -2.56 16.04 11.46
N PRO A 25 -1.59 15.85 12.34
CA PRO A 25 -0.26 16.42 12.16
C PRO A 25 0.35 15.99 10.81
N ASP A 26 1.06 16.88 10.17
CA ASP A 26 1.83 16.52 8.98
C ASP A 26 2.96 15.54 9.37
N PRO A 27 3.22 14.52 8.54
CA PRO A 27 4.35 13.63 8.77
C PRO A 27 5.66 14.38 8.66
N LYS A 28 6.68 13.91 9.40
CA LYS A 28 8.02 14.52 9.40
C LYS A 28 9.04 13.49 8.93
N LEU A 29 10.09 13.97 8.26
CA LEU A 29 11.25 13.14 7.95
C LEU A 29 11.98 12.81 9.27
N GLU A 30 12.10 11.53 9.59
CA GLU A 30 12.78 11.02 10.78
C GLU A 30 14.12 10.38 10.43
N LYS A 31 14.18 9.74 9.26
CA LYS A 31 15.38 9.09 8.74
C LYS A 31 15.86 9.82 7.49
N SER A 32 17.15 9.77 7.24
CA SER A 32 17.74 10.41 6.06
C SER A 32 17.28 9.81 4.72
N SER A 33 16.72 8.62 4.74
CA SER A 33 16.14 7.92 3.60
C SER A 33 14.62 8.10 3.46
N ASP A 34 13.97 8.83 4.37
CA ASP A 34 12.53 9.07 4.31
C ASP A 34 12.16 10.00 3.17
N VAL A 35 10.96 9.81 2.67
CA VAL A 35 10.33 10.70 1.69
C VAL A 35 8.88 10.94 2.13
N ILE A 36 8.44 12.19 2.03
CA ILE A 36 7.04 12.56 2.17
C ILE A 36 6.45 12.66 0.77
N VAL A 37 5.35 11.97 0.56
CA VAL A 37 4.61 11.98 -0.71
C VAL A 37 3.29 12.68 -0.50
N LYS A 38 3.01 13.68 -1.35
CA LYS A 38 1.68 14.26 -1.49
C LYS A 38 0.83 13.28 -2.29
N ILE A 39 -0.18 12.71 -1.63
CA ILE A 39 -1.04 11.70 -2.26
C ILE A 39 -1.91 12.35 -3.33
N GLY A 40 -1.84 11.81 -4.52
CA GLY A 40 -2.66 12.21 -5.67
C GLY A 40 -3.86 11.30 -5.85
N ALA A 41 -3.71 10.03 -5.47
CA ALA A 41 -4.78 9.04 -5.43
C ALA A 41 -4.40 7.89 -4.48
N ALA A 42 -5.42 7.35 -3.82
CA ALA A 42 -5.33 6.10 -3.09
C ALA A 42 -6.47 5.17 -3.54
N GLY A 43 -6.12 3.96 -3.98
CA GLY A 43 -7.10 2.95 -4.39
C GLY A 43 -7.91 2.43 -3.20
N VAL A 44 -9.12 1.97 -3.47
CA VAL A 44 -9.96 1.25 -2.51
C VAL A 44 -9.97 -0.22 -2.88
N CYS A 45 -9.43 -1.03 -2.01
CA CYS A 45 -9.30 -2.46 -2.18
C CYS A 45 -10.32 -3.22 -1.29
N ARG A 46 -10.59 -4.48 -1.62
CA ARG A 46 -11.39 -5.34 -0.73
C ARG A 46 -10.78 -5.47 0.67
N THR A 47 -9.47 -5.38 0.75
CA THR A 47 -8.73 -5.37 2.03
C THR A 47 -9.17 -4.25 2.96
N ASP A 48 -9.47 -3.04 2.44
CA ASP A 48 -9.95 -1.94 3.27
C ASP A 48 -11.28 -2.29 3.95
N LEU A 49 -12.17 -2.99 3.25
CA LEU A 49 -13.42 -3.48 3.85
C LEU A 49 -13.15 -4.53 4.93
N HIS A 50 -12.20 -5.45 4.71
CA HIS A 50 -11.80 -6.43 5.74
C HIS A 50 -11.19 -5.77 6.97
N ILE A 51 -10.52 -4.63 6.82
CA ILE A 51 -10.04 -3.83 7.96
C ILE A 51 -11.23 -3.25 8.73
N VAL A 52 -12.18 -2.64 8.04
CA VAL A 52 -13.40 -2.11 8.66
C VAL A 52 -14.16 -3.21 9.39
N GLU A 53 -14.35 -4.37 8.77
CA GLU A 53 -14.96 -5.57 9.37
C GLU A 53 -14.18 -6.08 10.60
N GLY A 54 -12.89 -5.78 10.70
CA GLY A 54 -12.00 -6.37 11.71
C GLY A 54 -11.71 -7.85 11.45
N ALA A 55 -11.91 -8.32 10.21
CA ALA A 55 -11.74 -9.74 9.82
C ALA A 55 -10.34 -10.28 10.15
N TRP A 56 -9.33 -9.42 10.05
CA TRP A 56 -7.93 -9.78 10.32
C TRP A 56 -7.39 -9.15 11.62
N LYS A 57 -8.26 -8.67 12.49
CA LYS A 57 -7.87 -8.03 13.75
C LYS A 57 -6.86 -8.85 14.54
N HIS A 58 -7.03 -10.16 14.59
CA HIS A 58 -6.13 -11.08 15.31
C HIS A 58 -4.70 -11.09 14.77
N ILE A 59 -4.48 -10.66 13.53
CA ILE A 59 -3.15 -10.57 12.90
C ILE A 59 -2.67 -9.11 12.88
N GLN A 60 -3.53 -8.18 12.48
CA GLN A 60 -3.15 -6.78 12.25
C GLN A 60 -3.14 -5.95 13.52
N ASP A 61 -4.01 -6.27 14.47
CA ASP A 61 -4.21 -5.54 15.71
C ASP A 61 -4.32 -6.50 16.92
N PRO A 62 -3.34 -7.40 17.12
CA PRO A 62 -3.41 -8.40 18.19
C PRO A 62 -3.42 -7.78 19.59
N LYS A 63 -2.93 -6.56 19.73
CA LYS A 63 -2.90 -5.81 21.00
C LYS A 63 -4.14 -4.95 21.21
N GLY A 64 -4.90 -4.66 20.15
CA GLY A 64 -6.06 -3.76 20.20
C GLY A 64 -5.69 -2.28 20.31
N ASP A 65 -4.51 -1.88 19.82
CA ASP A 65 -3.98 -0.50 19.90
C ASP A 65 -3.77 0.16 18.53
N LEU A 66 -4.17 -0.51 17.45
CA LEU A 66 -4.05 0.03 16.09
C LEU A 66 -5.00 1.21 15.84
N LEU A 67 -6.22 1.12 16.34
CA LEU A 67 -7.21 2.20 16.16
C LEU A 67 -7.00 3.35 17.17
N PRO A 68 -7.24 4.62 16.78
CA PRO A 68 -7.65 5.07 15.45
C PRO A 68 -6.50 5.03 14.45
N MET A 69 -6.83 4.75 13.17
CA MET A 69 -5.85 4.68 12.09
C MET A 69 -6.33 5.36 10.81
N VAL A 70 -5.41 5.82 10.01
CA VAL A 70 -5.65 6.26 8.62
C VAL A 70 -5.53 5.04 7.72
N MET A 71 -6.54 4.75 6.92
CA MET A 71 -6.56 3.63 5.99
C MET A 71 -5.89 3.99 4.66
N GLY A 72 -5.93 3.08 3.69
CA GLY A 72 -5.45 3.28 2.32
C GLY A 72 -4.01 2.80 2.12
N HIS A 73 -3.87 1.72 1.35
CA HIS A 73 -2.59 1.05 1.10
C HIS A 73 -2.20 1.03 -0.39
N GLU A 74 -3.06 1.50 -1.30
CA GLU A 74 -2.81 1.57 -2.74
C GLU A 74 -2.51 3.01 -3.17
N ASN A 75 -1.27 3.45 -3.04
CA ASN A 75 -0.91 4.86 -3.05
C ASN A 75 -0.08 5.28 -4.26
N ALA A 76 -0.43 6.42 -4.85
CA ALA A 76 0.38 7.12 -5.84
C ALA A 76 0.24 8.65 -5.65
N GLY A 77 1.27 9.39 -5.99
CA GLY A 77 1.28 10.83 -5.76
C GLY A 77 2.53 11.50 -6.32
N TRP A 78 2.92 12.56 -5.66
CA TRP A 78 4.12 13.33 -6.02
C TRP A 78 5.02 13.47 -4.78
N VAL A 79 6.31 13.39 -5.00
CA VAL A 79 7.30 13.67 -3.95
C VAL A 79 7.11 15.09 -3.44
N GLU A 80 6.88 15.26 -2.15
CA GLU A 80 6.75 16.57 -1.50
C GLU A 80 8.04 16.98 -0.82
N GLU A 81 8.68 16.06 -0.11
CA GLU A 81 9.92 16.32 0.62
C GLU A 81 10.80 15.07 0.62
N VAL A 82 12.12 15.25 0.61
CA VAL A 82 13.08 14.13 0.59
C VAL A 82 14.11 14.30 1.71
N GLY A 83 14.48 13.18 2.31
CA GLY A 83 15.58 13.12 3.28
C GLY A 83 16.94 13.37 2.63
N LYS A 84 17.93 13.71 3.44
CA LYS A 84 19.26 14.17 2.98
C LYS A 84 20.05 13.13 2.15
N ASP A 85 19.79 11.83 2.36
CA ASP A 85 20.51 10.75 1.67
C ASP A 85 19.72 10.20 0.47
N VAL A 86 18.54 10.78 0.19
CA VAL A 86 17.71 10.37 -0.95
C VAL A 86 18.33 10.86 -2.24
N THR A 87 18.56 9.93 -3.16
CA THR A 87 19.05 10.20 -4.51
C THR A 87 18.04 9.71 -5.54
N GLY A 88 18.03 10.34 -6.72
CA GLY A 88 17.17 9.92 -7.84
C GLY A 88 15.73 10.46 -7.79
N PHE A 89 15.32 11.08 -6.69
CA PHE A 89 14.02 11.71 -6.51
C PHE A 89 14.15 13.15 -6.06
N LYS A 90 13.19 13.99 -6.48
CA LYS A 90 13.07 15.39 -6.08
C LYS A 90 11.61 15.77 -5.96
N LYS A 91 11.33 16.86 -5.25
CA LYS A 91 10.00 17.44 -5.13
C LYS A 91 9.33 17.57 -6.50
N GLY A 92 8.08 17.10 -6.59
CA GLY A 92 7.26 17.12 -7.79
C GLY A 92 7.40 15.88 -8.68
N ASP A 93 8.33 14.98 -8.42
CA ASP A 93 8.43 13.72 -9.18
C ASP A 93 7.17 12.86 -8.95
N PRO A 94 6.48 12.40 -10.02
CA PRO A 94 5.34 11.50 -9.89
C PRO A 94 5.82 10.09 -9.52
N VAL A 95 5.16 9.49 -8.53
CA VAL A 95 5.55 8.19 -7.97
C VAL A 95 4.34 7.31 -7.68
N ILE A 96 4.54 5.99 -7.80
CA ILE A 96 3.69 4.98 -7.19
C ILE A 96 4.47 4.34 -6.03
N LEU A 97 3.77 4.03 -4.94
CA LEU A 97 4.37 3.52 -3.73
C LEU A 97 4.21 2.00 -3.66
N HIS A 98 5.31 1.28 -3.42
CA HIS A 98 5.20 -0.10 -2.97
C HIS A 98 4.51 -0.10 -1.59
N PRO A 99 3.47 -0.92 -1.38
CA PRO A 99 2.62 -0.79 -0.20
C PRO A 99 3.33 -1.18 1.11
N ILE A 100 4.41 -1.96 1.04
CA ILE A 100 5.14 -2.42 2.22
C ILE A 100 6.35 -1.52 2.42
N ILE A 101 6.39 -0.80 3.52
CA ILE A 101 7.60 -0.15 3.99
C ILE A 101 8.48 -1.24 4.60
N SER A 102 9.33 -1.82 3.78
CA SER A 102 10.38 -2.72 4.24
C SER A 102 11.42 -1.93 5.03
N GLY A 103 12.06 -2.60 5.98
CA GLY A 103 13.11 -2.02 6.82
C GLY A 103 14.00 -1.06 6.01
N THR A 104 14.05 0.16 6.46
CA THR A 104 14.42 1.36 5.71
C THR A 104 15.83 1.35 5.13
N ASP A 105 16.66 0.44 5.53
CA ASP A 105 18.08 0.33 5.16
C ASP A 105 18.38 -0.81 4.17
N GLY A 106 17.40 -1.69 3.89
CA GLY A 106 17.60 -2.85 3.03
C GLY A 106 18.59 -3.87 3.60
N THR A 107 18.91 -3.82 4.90
CA THR A 107 19.96 -4.65 5.51
C THR A 107 19.50 -6.05 5.85
N CYS A 108 18.21 -6.26 6.10
CA CYS A 108 17.69 -7.59 6.40
C CYS A 108 17.88 -8.56 5.23
N LEU A 109 18.03 -9.84 5.52
CA LEU A 109 18.29 -10.87 4.51
C LEU A 109 17.21 -10.92 3.42
N ASN A 110 15.94 -10.76 3.82
CA ASN A 110 14.81 -10.77 2.91
C ASN A 110 14.84 -9.57 1.94
N CYS A 111 15.14 -8.38 2.44
CA CYS A 111 15.30 -7.19 1.61
C CYS A 111 16.44 -7.34 0.60
N ARG A 112 17.57 -7.93 1.01
CA ARG A 112 18.70 -8.21 0.11
C ARG A 112 18.37 -9.21 -1.00
N ARG A 113 17.41 -10.09 -0.76
CA ARG A 113 16.89 -11.06 -1.74
C ARG A 113 15.77 -10.52 -2.62
N GLY A 114 15.37 -9.25 -2.43
CA GLY A 114 14.20 -8.66 -3.12
C GLY A 114 12.87 -9.22 -2.66
N LEU A 115 12.82 -9.72 -1.42
CA LEU A 115 11.62 -10.25 -0.77
C LEU A 115 11.16 -9.26 0.31
N ASP A 116 10.98 -8.01 -0.06
CA ASP A 116 10.65 -6.91 0.86
C ASP A 116 9.35 -7.16 1.64
N GLN A 117 8.41 -7.92 1.05
CA GLN A 117 7.18 -8.34 1.73
C GLN A 117 7.41 -9.26 2.95
N HIS A 118 8.63 -9.76 3.12
CA HIS A 118 9.05 -10.59 4.25
C HIS A 118 10.14 -9.89 5.08
N ALA A 119 10.22 -8.56 5.00
CA ALA A 119 11.15 -7.80 5.81
C ALA A 119 10.84 -7.97 7.31
N ASP A 120 11.90 -8.05 8.13
CA ASP A 120 11.75 -8.28 9.58
C ASP A 120 10.98 -7.17 10.29
N GLU A 121 11.10 -5.94 9.80
CA GLU A 121 10.42 -4.73 10.31
C GLU A 121 9.44 -4.16 9.27
N GLY A 122 8.77 -5.03 8.53
CA GLY A 122 7.82 -4.61 7.51
C GLY A 122 6.61 -3.89 8.12
N ALA A 123 6.38 -2.64 7.72
CA ALA A 123 5.18 -1.88 8.00
C ALA A 123 4.33 -1.75 6.74
N PHE A 124 3.02 -1.79 6.90
CA PHE A 124 2.08 -1.70 5.79
C PHE A 124 1.11 -0.54 6.07
N PRO A 125 1.40 0.67 5.56
CA PRO A 125 0.54 1.82 5.74
C PRO A 125 -0.90 1.52 5.32
N GLY A 126 -1.85 1.92 6.16
CA GLY A 126 -3.26 1.66 5.94
C GLY A 126 -3.73 0.25 6.26
N LEU A 127 -2.82 -0.64 6.75
CA LEU A 127 -3.15 -2.00 7.16
C LEU A 127 -2.77 -2.32 8.62
N ASN A 128 -1.49 -2.20 8.97
CA ASN A 128 -0.98 -2.64 10.27
C ASN A 128 -0.19 -1.57 11.02
N ILE A 129 -0.21 -0.33 10.52
CA ILE A 129 0.27 0.85 11.22
C ILE A 129 -0.78 1.96 11.17
N LYS A 130 -0.63 2.98 12.00
CA LYS A 130 -1.62 4.06 12.14
C LYS A 130 -1.68 5.02 10.95
N GLU A 131 -0.64 5.05 10.15
CA GLU A 131 -0.52 5.86 8.97
C GLU A 131 -1.07 5.12 7.74
N GLY A 132 -1.66 5.87 6.81
CA GLY A 132 -2.19 5.34 5.55
C GLY A 132 -2.39 6.43 4.50
N GLY A 133 -2.72 6.02 3.30
CA GLY A 133 -2.81 6.91 2.14
C GLY A 133 -4.13 7.65 1.97
N TYR A 134 -5.15 7.38 2.79
CA TYR A 134 -6.36 8.21 2.79
C TYR A 134 -6.12 9.52 3.55
N ALA A 135 -5.03 10.18 3.18
CA ALA A 135 -4.55 11.45 3.73
C ALA A 135 -3.91 12.29 2.62
N GLU A 136 -3.68 13.56 2.89
CA GLU A 136 -3.00 14.45 1.92
C GLU A 136 -1.52 14.12 1.78
N LEU A 137 -0.88 13.64 2.86
CA LEU A 137 0.54 13.32 2.91
C LEU A 137 0.77 11.94 3.53
N LEU A 138 1.75 11.21 2.98
CA LEU A 138 2.21 9.94 3.53
C LEU A 138 3.74 9.89 3.56
N LYS A 139 4.30 9.54 4.73
CA LYS A 139 5.73 9.26 4.87
C LYS A 139 6.03 7.82 4.45
N THR A 140 7.07 7.65 3.68
CA THR A 140 7.58 6.33 3.26
C THR A 140 9.10 6.35 3.14
N SER A 141 9.71 5.21 2.81
CA SER A 141 11.13 5.14 2.48
C SER A 141 11.35 5.33 0.98
N VAL A 142 12.46 5.94 0.60
CA VAL A 142 12.88 6.04 -0.81
C VAL A 142 12.90 4.69 -1.52
N ARG A 143 13.20 3.61 -0.81
CA ARG A 143 13.21 2.23 -1.33
C ARG A 143 11.85 1.79 -1.87
N ASN A 144 10.77 2.37 -1.38
CA ASN A 144 9.40 2.00 -1.75
C ASN A 144 8.85 2.83 -2.92
N LEU A 145 9.63 3.76 -3.44
CA LEU A 145 9.18 4.63 -4.51
C LEU A 145 9.56 4.07 -5.88
N ILE A 146 8.61 4.09 -6.77
CA ILE A 146 8.82 3.81 -8.19
C ILE A 146 8.40 5.06 -8.95
N LYS A 147 9.35 5.64 -9.68
CA LYS A 147 9.11 6.83 -10.48
C LYS A 147 8.21 6.50 -11.65
N LEU A 148 7.15 7.27 -11.82
CA LEU A 148 6.23 7.09 -12.95
C LEU A 148 6.78 7.75 -14.21
N PRO A 149 6.56 7.15 -15.39
CA PRO A 149 6.73 7.84 -16.65
C PRO A 149 5.82 9.08 -16.72
N THR A 150 6.27 10.12 -17.39
CA THR A 150 5.55 11.41 -17.48
C THR A 150 4.17 11.33 -18.10
N VAL A 151 3.89 10.23 -18.81
CA VAL A 151 2.58 9.99 -19.47
C VAL A 151 1.52 9.41 -18.52
N LEU A 152 1.93 8.97 -17.32
CA LEU A 152 1.04 8.36 -16.33
C LEU A 152 0.78 9.34 -15.18
N ALA A 153 -0.49 9.54 -14.87
CA ALA A 153 -0.86 10.30 -13.68
C ALA A 153 -1.05 9.37 -12.47
N PRO A 154 -0.74 9.82 -11.24
CA PRO A 154 -0.93 9.01 -10.02
C PRO A 154 -2.32 8.41 -9.90
N LYS A 155 -3.37 9.15 -10.26
CA LYS A 155 -4.76 8.67 -10.21
C LYS A 155 -5.05 7.45 -11.10
N ASP A 156 -4.26 7.28 -12.16
CA ASP A 156 -4.47 6.20 -13.13
C ASP A 156 -3.76 4.91 -12.71
N VAL A 157 -2.85 5.00 -11.75
CA VAL A 157 -1.95 3.89 -11.38
C VAL A 157 -2.07 3.44 -9.92
N ALA A 158 -2.69 4.20 -9.04
CA ALA A 158 -2.75 3.89 -7.61
C ALA A 158 -3.15 2.43 -7.30
N PRO A 159 -4.20 1.83 -7.92
CA PRO A 159 -4.58 0.43 -7.65
C PRO A 159 -3.54 -0.60 -8.10
N PHE A 160 -2.60 -0.22 -8.96
CA PHE A 160 -1.54 -1.14 -9.38
C PHE A 160 -0.46 -1.34 -8.33
N SER A 161 -0.44 -0.51 -7.28
CA SER A 161 0.54 -0.65 -6.21
C SER A 161 0.34 -1.91 -5.36
N ASP A 162 -0.90 -2.39 -5.20
CA ASP A 162 -1.20 -3.63 -4.49
C ASP A 162 -2.05 -4.61 -5.32
N ALA A 163 -3.31 -4.32 -5.62
CA ALA A 163 -4.19 -5.27 -6.33
C ALA A 163 -3.61 -5.67 -7.69
N GLY A 164 -3.14 -4.69 -8.48
CA GLY A 164 -2.49 -4.96 -9.76
C GLY A 164 -1.17 -5.72 -9.62
N LEU A 165 -0.31 -5.33 -8.67
CA LEU A 165 0.96 -6.00 -8.40
C LEU A 165 0.75 -7.44 -7.95
N THR A 166 -0.21 -7.68 -7.07
CA THR A 166 -0.55 -8.99 -6.53
C THR A 166 -1.01 -9.92 -7.65
N ALA A 167 -1.97 -9.47 -8.48
CA ALA A 167 -2.46 -10.23 -9.62
C ALA A 167 -1.32 -10.54 -10.62
N TYR A 168 -0.52 -9.54 -10.99
CA TYR A 168 0.63 -9.71 -11.87
C TYR A 168 1.62 -10.76 -11.33
N ARG A 169 1.93 -10.71 -10.03
CA ARG A 169 2.86 -11.65 -9.42
C ARG A 169 2.33 -13.08 -9.44
N VAL A 170 1.05 -13.29 -9.18
CA VAL A 170 0.41 -14.61 -9.25
C VAL A 170 0.54 -15.17 -10.66
N VAL A 171 0.12 -14.41 -11.67
CA VAL A 171 0.24 -14.82 -13.08
C VAL A 171 1.69 -15.11 -13.45
N LYS A 172 2.62 -14.20 -13.12
CA LYS A 172 4.05 -14.40 -13.43
C LYS A 172 4.65 -15.64 -12.77
N LYS A 173 4.21 -16.01 -11.57
CA LYS A 173 4.65 -17.24 -10.92
C LYS A 173 4.04 -18.47 -11.57
N ALA A 174 2.75 -18.45 -11.86
CA ALA A 174 2.04 -19.55 -12.50
C ALA A 174 2.57 -19.84 -13.90
N THR A 175 2.76 -18.82 -14.73
CA THR A 175 3.20 -18.97 -16.12
C THR A 175 4.60 -19.56 -16.29
N ARG A 176 5.44 -19.54 -15.26
CA ARG A 176 6.75 -20.23 -15.31
C ARG A 176 6.64 -21.74 -15.45
N HIS A 177 5.51 -22.31 -15.09
CA HIS A 177 5.25 -23.76 -15.09
C HIS A 177 4.18 -24.15 -16.09
N LEU A 178 3.56 -23.19 -16.78
CA LEU A 178 2.54 -23.45 -17.79
C LEU A 178 3.19 -23.62 -19.15
N LEU A 179 2.96 -24.78 -19.77
CA LEU A 179 3.21 -24.97 -21.19
C LEU A 179 2.15 -24.20 -22.00
N PRO A 180 2.45 -23.73 -23.23
CA PRO A 180 1.49 -23.01 -24.06
C PRO A 180 0.17 -23.73 -24.25
N CYS A 181 0.17 -25.07 -24.26
CA CYS A 181 -1.03 -25.91 -24.39
C CYS A 181 -1.91 -25.92 -23.14
N LEU A 182 -1.43 -25.47 -21.98
CA LEU A 182 -2.22 -25.39 -20.75
C LEU A 182 -2.98 -24.06 -20.59
N LEU A 183 -2.77 -23.09 -21.47
CA LEU A 183 -3.55 -21.86 -21.49
C LEU A 183 -5.02 -22.07 -21.88
N TYR A 184 -5.34 -23.22 -22.52
CA TYR A 184 -6.72 -23.62 -22.81
C TYR A 184 -7.52 -24.09 -21.60
N THR A 185 -6.87 -24.32 -20.45
CA THR A 185 -7.59 -24.75 -19.25
C THR A 185 -8.19 -23.59 -18.44
N SER A 186 -7.94 -22.33 -18.83
CA SER A 186 -8.60 -21.19 -18.21
C SER A 186 -10.09 -21.11 -18.55
N ASP A 187 -10.52 -21.66 -19.68
CA ASP A 187 -11.94 -21.74 -20.07
C ASP A 187 -12.73 -22.73 -19.22
N ALA A 188 -12.05 -23.70 -18.58
CA ALA A 188 -12.70 -24.66 -17.70
C ALA A 188 -13.22 -24.03 -16.39
N ALA A 189 -12.78 -22.84 -16.03
CA ALA A 189 -13.28 -22.13 -14.87
C ALA A 189 -14.65 -21.47 -15.11
N ASP A 190 -14.98 -21.16 -16.36
CA ASP A 190 -16.26 -20.56 -16.72
C ASP A 190 -17.40 -21.60 -16.82
N GLU A 191 -17.08 -22.88 -16.95
CA GLU A 191 -18.07 -23.97 -17.04
C GLU A 191 -18.53 -24.51 -15.67
N CYS A 192 -17.91 -24.04 -14.55
CA CYS A 192 -18.31 -24.45 -13.20
C CYS A 192 -19.38 -23.58 -12.55
N SER A 193 -19.99 -22.65 -13.28
CA SER A 193 -21.09 -21.79 -12.79
C SER A 193 -22.45 -22.24 -13.33
N GLY A 194 -22.75 -23.53 -13.16
CA GLY A 194 -24.05 -24.12 -13.40
C GLY A 194 -24.69 -24.57 -12.10
#